data_b0153723efbf2833f5a5714ed2ff1aca
#
_entry.id   b0153723efbf2833f5a5714ed2ff1aca
#
_cell.length_a   1.000
_cell.length_b   1.000
_cell.length_c   1.000
_cell.angle_alpha   90.00
_cell.angle_beta   90.00
_cell.angle_gamma   90.00
#
_symmetry.space_group_name_H-M   'P 1'
#
loop_
_entity.id
_entity.type
_entity.pdbx_description
1 polymer ?
#
loop_
_entity_poly.entity_id
_entity_poly.type
_entity_poly.pdbx_seq_one_letter_code
_entity_poly.pdbx_strand_id
1 'polypeptide(L)'
;STHCISSAASDVYKRQAAMFGSSLALAISDIPFDGPCATTQIGLINGEYVVNPTLAQKDISDLQLTVASTRDKVIMIEAGANEVPEDQMIEAIYKAHEVNQEIIRFFDQIIAECGKEKHSYESCAVPQELFDAIKEIVPPEEMEVAVFSDDKQTREENIRQVTEKLKEAFADKEEWLAVLGEAVYQYQKKTVRKMILKAVSYTHLRAHETDSY
;
A
#
# COMPACT_ATOMS: atom_id res chain seq x y z
N SER A 1 5.73 -38.71 5.93
CA SER A 1 5.65 -37.54 5.00
C SER A 1 4.22 -37.09 4.64
N THR A 2 3.20 -37.49 5.42
CA THR A 2 1.79 -37.10 5.19
C THR A 2 1.43 -35.73 5.82
N HIS A 3 2.28 -35.16 6.67
CA HIS A 3 2.00 -33.90 7.33
C HIS A 3 2.24 -32.64 6.46
N CYS A 4 3.08 -32.70 5.43
CA CYS A 4 3.32 -31.54 4.55
C CYS A 4 2.18 -31.27 3.55
N ILE A 5 1.44 -32.29 3.13
CA ILE A 5 0.39 -32.15 2.12
C ILE A 5 -0.89 -31.55 2.70
N SER A 6 -1.19 -31.81 3.98
CA SER A 6 -2.38 -31.26 4.64
C SER A 6 -2.22 -29.76 4.99
N SER A 7 -1.00 -29.26 5.17
CA SER A 7 -0.76 -27.85 5.46
C SER A 7 -0.93 -26.96 4.23
N ALA A 8 -0.47 -27.41 3.05
CA ALA A 8 -0.59 -26.63 1.81
C ALA A 8 -2.03 -26.48 1.33
N ALA A 9 -2.85 -27.55 1.39
CA ALA A 9 -4.26 -27.49 0.99
C ALA A 9 -5.13 -26.67 1.95
N SER A 10 -4.77 -26.60 3.25
CA SER A 10 -5.48 -25.82 4.25
C SER A 10 -5.05 -24.35 4.31
N ASP A 11 -3.95 -23.99 3.66
CA ASP A 11 -3.31 -22.68 3.78
C ASP A 11 -4.09 -21.56 3.05
N VAL A 12 -4.74 -21.88 1.94
CA VAL A 12 -5.48 -20.90 1.13
C VAL A 12 -6.72 -20.37 1.84
N TYR A 13 -7.55 -21.25 2.39
CA TYR A 13 -8.74 -20.84 3.14
C TYR A 13 -8.38 -20.24 4.50
N LYS A 14 -7.31 -20.71 5.13
CA LYS A 14 -6.82 -20.16 6.38
C LYS A 14 -6.35 -18.73 6.25
N ARG A 15 -5.67 -18.35 5.15
CA ARG A 15 -5.22 -17.00 4.92
C ARG A 15 -6.39 -16.02 4.81
N GLN A 16 -7.42 -16.33 4.02
CA GLN A 16 -8.59 -15.45 3.92
C GLN A 16 -9.32 -15.31 5.25
N ALA A 17 -9.56 -16.42 5.95
CA ALA A 17 -10.19 -16.40 7.26
C ALA A 17 -9.35 -15.58 8.28
N ALA A 18 -8.02 -15.69 8.24
CA ALA A 18 -7.13 -14.92 9.08
C ALA A 18 -7.18 -13.41 8.75
N MET A 19 -7.22 -13.04 7.46
CA MET A 19 -7.33 -11.65 7.02
C MET A 19 -8.68 -11.04 7.42
N PHE A 20 -9.77 -11.77 7.28
CA PHE A 20 -11.09 -11.34 7.72
C PHE A 20 -11.14 -11.21 9.24
N GLY A 21 -10.67 -12.22 9.96
CA GLY A 21 -10.64 -12.22 11.41
C GLY A 21 -9.83 -11.09 12.01
N SER A 22 -8.64 -10.80 11.48
CA SER A 22 -7.79 -9.71 11.95
C SER A 22 -8.39 -8.34 11.63
N SER A 23 -8.93 -8.14 10.42
CA SER A 23 -9.61 -6.90 10.05
C SER A 23 -10.84 -6.64 10.92
N LEU A 24 -11.67 -7.65 11.13
CA LEU A 24 -12.88 -7.55 11.95
C LEU A 24 -12.53 -7.34 13.43
N ALA A 25 -11.53 -8.05 13.95
CA ALA A 25 -11.09 -7.88 15.34
C ALA A 25 -10.63 -6.44 15.63
N LEU A 26 -9.86 -5.82 14.73
CA LEU A 26 -9.49 -4.41 14.81
C LEU A 26 -10.71 -3.50 14.71
N ALA A 27 -11.61 -3.80 13.78
CA ALA A 27 -12.78 -2.97 13.53
C ALA A 27 -13.77 -2.94 14.72
N ILE A 28 -13.96 -4.06 15.43
CA ILE A 28 -14.83 -4.12 16.62
C ILE A 28 -14.14 -3.70 17.92
N SER A 29 -12.80 -3.59 17.96
CA SER A 29 -12.04 -3.14 19.13
C SER A 29 -12.19 -1.62 19.34
N ASP A 30 -11.63 -1.13 20.43
CA ASP A 30 -11.50 0.30 20.73
C ASP A 30 -10.31 0.97 20.04
N ILE A 31 -9.47 0.21 19.31
CA ILE A 31 -8.31 0.73 18.58
C ILE A 31 -8.78 1.60 17.41
N PRO A 32 -8.22 2.82 17.21
CA PRO A 32 -8.47 3.66 16.04
C PRO A 32 -8.02 2.93 14.77
N PHE A 33 -8.96 2.61 13.89
CA PHE A 33 -8.73 1.84 12.67
C PHE A 33 -9.69 2.29 11.58
N ASP A 34 -9.15 2.76 10.46
CA ASP A 34 -9.91 3.29 9.30
C ASP A 34 -10.45 2.18 8.37
N GLY A 35 -10.53 0.95 8.87
CA GLY A 35 -11.12 -0.19 8.18
C GLY A 35 -12.64 -0.26 8.36
N PRO A 36 -13.23 -1.41 8.07
CA PRO A 36 -12.59 -2.69 7.77
C PRO A 36 -12.05 -2.81 6.35
N CYS A 37 -11.18 -3.80 6.15
CA CYS A 37 -10.78 -4.24 4.83
C CYS A 37 -11.16 -5.70 4.60
N ALA A 38 -11.49 -6.02 3.35
CA ALA A 38 -11.77 -7.38 2.90
C ALA A 38 -10.79 -7.80 1.81
N THR A 39 -10.66 -9.11 1.61
CA THR A 39 -9.73 -9.69 0.65
C THR A 39 -10.40 -10.79 -0.14
N THR A 40 -10.29 -10.73 -1.47
CA THR A 40 -10.84 -11.74 -2.38
C THR A 40 -9.76 -12.24 -3.32
N GLN A 41 -9.82 -13.52 -3.66
CA GLN A 41 -9.01 -14.12 -4.70
C GLN A 41 -9.82 -14.30 -5.98
N ILE A 42 -9.21 -14.01 -7.12
CA ILE A 42 -9.78 -14.22 -8.45
C ILE A 42 -8.85 -15.11 -9.26
N GLY A 43 -9.42 -16.13 -9.88
CA GLY A 43 -8.80 -16.92 -10.93
C GLY A 43 -9.39 -16.57 -12.30
N LEU A 44 -8.68 -16.90 -13.37
CA LEU A 44 -9.14 -16.83 -14.76
C LEU A 44 -9.00 -18.21 -15.40
N ILE A 45 -10.14 -18.84 -15.71
CA ILE A 45 -10.17 -20.22 -16.24
C ILE A 45 -11.03 -20.21 -17.50
N ASN A 46 -10.43 -20.58 -18.62
CA ASN A 46 -11.09 -20.58 -19.94
C ASN A 46 -11.78 -19.24 -20.27
N GLY A 47 -11.18 -18.12 -19.85
CA GLY A 47 -11.71 -16.77 -20.07
C GLY A 47 -12.80 -16.33 -19.07
N GLU A 48 -13.14 -17.14 -18.07
CA GLU A 48 -14.12 -16.81 -17.02
C GLU A 48 -13.44 -16.51 -15.68
N TYR A 49 -13.88 -15.45 -15.01
CA TYR A 49 -13.40 -15.11 -13.67
C TYR A 49 -14.07 -15.97 -12.61
N VAL A 50 -13.26 -16.64 -11.81
CA VAL A 50 -13.69 -17.48 -10.70
C VAL A 50 -13.33 -16.82 -9.37
N VAL A 51 -14.32 -16.53 -8.55
CA VAL A 51 -14.13 -15.97 -7.20
C VAL A 51 -13.73 -17.09 -6.25
N ASN A 52 -12.66 -16.88 -5.50
CA ASN A 52 -12.13 -17.84 -4.52
C ASN A 52 -11.90 -19.24 -5.10
N PRO A 53 -11.07 -19.38 -6.14
CA PRO A 53 -10.86 -20.65 -6.81
C PRO A 53 -10.33 -21.73 -5.85
N THR A 54 -10.82 -22.94 -6.00
CA THR A 54 -10.31 -24.12 -5.31
C THR A 54 -8.88 -24.44 -5.73
N LEU A 55 -8.18 -25.31 -5.01
CA LEU A 55 -6.81 -25.70 -5.35
C LEU A 55 -6.73 -26.26 -6.79
N ALA A 56 -7.63 -27.19 -7.15
CA ALA A 56 -7.69 -27.76 -8.50
C ALA A 56 -7.97 -26.69 -9.59
N GLN A 57 -8.75 -25.68 -9.27
CA GLN A 57 -9.02 -24.56 -10.18
C GLN A 57 -7.81 -23.63 -10.32
N LYS A 58 -7.01 -23.46 -9.26
CA LYS A 58 -5.76 -22.67 -9.32
C LYS A 58 -4.71 -23.31 -10.20
N ASP A 59 -4.62 -24.63 -10.22
CA ASP A 59 -3.66 -25.38 -11.02
C ASP A 59 -3.87 -25.18 -12.54
N ILE A 60 -5.10 -24.85 -12.96
CA ILE A 60 -5.46 -24.62 -14.37
C ILE A 60 -5.80 -23.16 -14.70
N SER A 61 -5.60 -22.26 -13.74
CA SER A 61 -5.96 -20.85 -13.87
C SER A 61 -4.80 -20.05 -14.48
N ASP A 62 -5.10 -19.22 -15.47
CA ASP A 62 -4.11 -18.29 -16.05
C ASP A 62 -3.87 -17.07 -15.15
N LEU A 63 -4.68 -16.87 -14.12
CA LEU A 63 -4.55 -15.76 -13.18
C LEU A 63 -4.71 -16.26 -11.73
N GLN A 64 -3.79 -15.85 -10.88
CA GLN A 64 -3.90 -15.97 -9.42
C GLN A 64 -3.81 -14.57 -8.83
N LEU A 65 -4.94 -13.91 -8.67
CA LEU A 65 -5.03 -12.54 -8.20
C LEU A 65 -5.59 -12.50 -6.78
N THR A 66 -4.92 -11.77 -5.89
CA THR A 66 -5.43 -11.44 -4.55
C THR A 66 -5.58 -9.93 -4.44
N VAL A 67 -6.77 -9.47 -4.08
CA VAL A 67 -7.07 -8.05 -3.92
C VAL A 67 -7.60 -7.79 -2.53
N ALA A 68 -6.94 -6.89 -1.79
CA ALA A 68 -7.49 -6.33 -0.56
C ALA A 68 -7.98 -4.90 -0.81
N SER A 69 -9.15 -4.59 -0.26
CA SER A 69 -9.75 -3.25 -0.39
C SER A 69 -10.52 -2.82 0.84
N THR A 70 -10.59 -1.52 1.04
CA THR A 70 -11.54 -0.84 1.93
C THR A 70 -12.83 -0.52 1.17
N ARG A 71 -13.73 0.28 1.75
CA ARG A 71 -14.96 0.73 1.07
C ARG A 71 -14.68 1.45 -0.24
N ASP A 72 -13.66 2.30 -0.26
CA ASP A 72 -13.45 3.25 -1.35
C ASP A 72 -12.18 2.98 -2.17
N LYS A 73 -11.29 2.11 -1.68
CA LYS A 73 -9.94 1.97 -2.26
C LYS A 73 -9.47 0.52 -2.27
N VAL A 74 -8.86 0.14 -3.36
CA VAL A 74 -7.99 -1.03 -3.41
C VAL A 74 -6.67 -0.65 -2.74
N ILE A 75 -6.27 -1.43 -1.73
CA ILE A 75 -5.09 -1.15 -0.89
C ILE A 75 -3.94 -2.14 -1.14
N MET A 76 -4.24 -3.34 -1.64
CA MET A 76 -3.23 -4.34 -1.98
C MET A 76 -3.67 -5.13 -3.20
N ILE A 77 -2.70 -5.40 -4.08
CA ILE A 77 -2.85 -6.28 -5.22
C ILE A 77 -1.61 -7.19 -5.24
N GLU A 78 -1.84 -8.51 -5.27
CA GLU A 78 -0.81 -9.51 -5.48
C GLU A 78 -1.27 -10.42 -6.62
N ALA A 79 -0.48 -10.53 -7.69
CA ALA A 79 -0.86 -11.27 -8.88
C ALA A 79 0.28 -12.13 -9.41
N GLY A 80 -0.05 -13.37 -9.79
CA GLY A 80 0.70 -14.22 -10.69
C GLY A 80 -0.16 -14.49 -11.93
N ALA A 81 0.39 -14.32 -13.13
CA ALA A 81 -0.38 -14.43 -14.35
C ALA A 81 0.44 -15.06 -15.50
N ASN A 82 -0.22 -15.82 -16.35
CA ASN A 82 0.31 -16.39 -17.58
C ASN A 82 -0.08 -15.46 -18.76
N GLU A 83 0.67 -14.36 -18.93
CA GLU A 83 0.48 -13.38 -20.02
C GLU A 83 -0.97 -12.84 -20.17
N VAL A 84 -1.66 -12.65 -19.04
CA VAL A 84 -3.02 -12.08 -19.02
C VAL A 84 -2.95 -10.60 -19.45
N PRO A 85 -3.76 -10.16 -20.43
CA PRO A 85 -3.82 -8.77 -20.87
C PRO A 85 -4.20 -7.79 -19.75
N GLU A 86 -3.73 -6.54 -19.86
CA GLU A 86 -3.90 -5.51 -18.83
C GLU A 86 -5.36 -5.17 -18.58
N ASP A 87 -6.18 -5.12 -19.62
CA ASP A 87 -7.62 -4.87 -19.54
C ASP A 87 -8.35 -5.96 -18.75
N GLN A 88 -8.03 -7.22 -18.98
CA GLN A 88 -8.55 -8.35 -18.21
C GLN A 88 -8.06 -8.33 -16.76
N MET A 89 -6.80 -7.95 -16.54
CA MET A 89 -6.27 -7.78 -15.18
C MET A 89 -7.04 -6.70 -14.42
N ILE A 90 -7.29 -5.55 -15.04
CA ILE A 90 -8.05 -4.46 -14.44
C ILE A 90 -9.49 -4.90 -14.12
N GLU A 91 -10.14 -5.60 -15.04
CA GLU A 91 -11.49 -6.14 -14.82
C GLU A 91 -11.53 -7.12 -13.65
N ALA A 92 -10.54 -8.02 -13.53
CA ALA A 92 -10.41 -8.94 -12.40
C ALA A 92 -10.27 -8.20 -11.06
N ILE A 93 -9.50 -7.10 -11.03
CA ILE A 93 -9.32 -6.26 -9.85
C ILE A 93 -10.64 -5.60 -9.44
N TYR A 94 -11.39 -5.03 -10.40
CA TYR A 94 -12.71 -4.45 -10.11
C TYR A 94 -13.68 -5.50 -9.59
N LYS A 95 -13.72 -6.68 -10.20
CA LYS A 95 -14.58 -7.79 -9.74
C LYS A 95 -14.25 -8.23 -8.31
N ALA A 96 -12.96 -8.31 -7.96
CA ALA A 96 -12.54 -8.60 -6.60
C ALA A 96 -12.97 -7.49 -5.62
N HIS A 97 -12.86 -6.22 -6.04
CA HIS A 97 -13.30 -5.09 -5.23
C HIS A 97 -14.82 -5.12 -4.97
N GLU A 98 -15.63 -5.43 -5.97
CA GLU A 98 -17.08 -5.59 -5.80
C GLU A 98 -17.44 -6.66 -4.77
N VAL A 99 -16.80 -7.84 -4.85
CA VAL A 99 -16.98 -8.90 -3.85
C VAL A 99 -16.54 -8.44 -2.45
N ASN A 100 -15.42 -7.73 -2.35
CA ASN A 100 -14.96 -7.16 -1.10
C ASN A 100 -15.99 -6.19 -0.49
N GLN A 101 -16.75 -5.43 -1.30
CA GLN A 101 -17.80 -4.56 -0.80
C GLN A 101 -18.95 -5.33 -0.15
N GLU A 102 -19.27 -6.52 -0.63
CA GLU A 102 -20.30 -7.39 0.01
C GLU A 102 -19.81 -7.88 1.39
N ILE A 103 -18.56 -8.28 1.49
CA ILE A 103 -17.94 -8.72 2.74
C ILE A 103 -17.86 -7.54 3.73
N ILE A 104 -17.49 -6.36 3.28
CA ILE A 104 -17.42 -5.16 4.14
C ILE A 104 -18.81 -4.80 4.68
N ARG A 105 -19.86 -4.85 3.86
CA ARG A 105 -21.24 -4.64 4.33
C ARG A 105 -21.65 -5.62 5.43
N PHE A 106 -21.22 -6.87 5.33
CA PHE A 106 -21.42 -7.84 6.39
C PHE A 106 -20.63 -7.48 7.65
N PHE A 107 -19.38 -7.03 7.52
CA PHE A 107 -18.59 -6.56 8.65
C PHE A 107 -19.23 -5.35 9.35
N ASP A 108 -19.83 -4.44 8.58
CA ASP A 108 -20.52 -3.27 9.13
C ASP A 108 -21.71 -3.68 10.04
N GLN A 109 -22.43 -4.75 9.70
CA GLN A 109 -23.49 -5.27 10.56
C GLN A 109 -22.92 -5.77 11.89
N ILE A 110 -21.82 -6.54 11.86
CA ILE A 110 -21.17 -7.03 13.08
C ILE A 110 -20.61 -5.87 13.91
N ILE A 111 -20.00 -4.87 13.28
CA ILE A 111 -19.48 -3.68 13.97
C ILE A 111 -20.61 -2.90 14.66
N ALA A 112 -21.78 -2.80 14.02
CA ALA A 112 -22.93 -2.13 14.60
C ALA A 112 -23.50 -2.89 15.82
N GLU A 113 -23.37 -4.22 15.85
CA GLU A 113 -23.88 -5.04 16.96
C GLU A 113 -22.93 -5.10 18.17
N CYS A 114 -21.62 -5.20 17.94
CA CYS A 114 -20.65 -5.46 19.00
C CYS A 114 -19.39 -4.58 18.97
N GLY A 115 -19.34 -3.59 18.08
CA GLY A 115 -18.22 -2.65 18.00
C GLY A 115 -18.12 -1.76 19.24
N LYS A 116 -16.87 -1.45 19.63
CA LYS A 116 -16.56 -0.54 20.71
C LYS A 116 -16.30 0.86 20.19
N GLU A 117 -16.53 1.87 21.04
CA GLU A 117 -16.11 3.23 20.78
C GLU A 117 -14.58 3.30 20.64
N LYS A 118 -14.10 4.02 19.63
CA LYS A 118 -12.67 4.17 19.36
C LYS A 118 -12.05 5.18 20.32
N HIS A 119 -10.88 4.85 20.90
CA HIS A 119 -10.17 5.83 21.72
C HIS A 119 -9.55 6.93 20.84
N SER A 120 -9.46 8.13 21.39
CA SER A 120 -8.79 9.26 20.75
C SER A 120 -7.27 9.09 20.84
N TYR A 121 -6.55 9.64 19.86
CA TYR A 121 -5.10 9.73 19.88
C TYR A 121 -4.64 11.08 19.31
N GLU A 122 -3.46 11.52 19.72
CA GLU A 122 -2.83 12.68 19.11
C GLU A 122 -2.16 12.26 17.79
N SER A 123 -2.54 12.93 16.72
CA SER A 123 -1.97 12.64 15.40
C SER A 123 -0.58 13.22 15.28
N CYS A 124 0.39 12.38 14.90
CA CYS A 124 1.74 12.80 14.49
C CYS A 124 1.80 13.21 13.01
N ALA A 125 0.67 13.56 12.39
CA ALA A 125 0.62 14.00 11.01
C ALA A 125 1.41 15.30 10.83
N VAL A 126 2.13 15.38 9.72
CA VAL A 126 2.92 16.59 9.38
C VAL A 126 1.98 17.76 9.11
N PRO A 127 2.12 18.90 9.81
CA PRO A 127 1.30 20.09 9.56
C PRO A 127 1.47 20.59 8.12
N GLN A 128 0.38 21.04 7.50
CA GLN A 128 0.42 21.60 6.15
C GLN A 128 1.33 22.82 6.06
N GLU A 129 1.34 23.66 7.10
CA GLU A 129 2.19 24.85 7.22
C GLU A 129 3.69 24.49 7.12
N LEU A 130 4.10 23.37 7.72
CA LEU A 130 5.48 22.88 7.61
C LEU A 130 5.80 22.48 6.16
N PHE A 131 4.87 21.78 5.47
CA PHE A 131 5.06 21.44 4.06
C PHE A 131 5.22 22.67 3.17
N ASP A 132 4.45 23.70 3.41
CA ASP A 132 4.49 24.93 2.60
C ASP A 132 5.80 25.68 2.89
N ALA A 133 6.22 25.78 4.14
CA ALA A 133 7.52 26.36 4.52
C ALA A 133 8.72 25.58 3.95
N ILE A 134 8.64 24.23 3.92
CA ILE A 134 9.68 23.39 3.29
C ILE A 134 9.80 23.71 1.80
N LYS A 135 8.69 23.87 1.08
CA LYS A 135 8.71 24.17 -0.37
C LYS A 135 9.24 25.57 -0.70
N GLU A 136 9.10 26.51 0.23
CA GLU A 136 9.69 27.86 0.09
C GLU A 136 11.22 27.82 0.19
N ILE A 137 11.77 26.97 1.07
CA ILE A 137 13.22 26.83 1.29
C ILE A 137 13.85 25.88 0.28
N VAL A 138 13.14 24.80 -0.05
CA VAL A 138 13.55 23.75 -0.99
C VAL A 138 12.48 23.64 -2.08
N PRO A 139 12.61 24.41 -3.16
CA PRO A 139 11.68 24.36 -4.29
C PRO A 139 11.59 22.97 -4.92
N PRO A 140 10.50 22.64 -5.63
CA PRO A 140 10.32 21.34 -6.26
C PRO A 140 11.48 20.92 -7.17
N GLU A 141 12.08 21.87 -7.87
CA GLU A 141 13.21 21.63 -8.78
C GLU A 141 14.47 21.20 -8.01
N GLU A 142 14.74 21.77 -6.84
CA GLU A 142 15.86 21.39 -5.98
C GLU A 142 15.63 19.97 -5.41
N MET A 143 14.40 19.66 -4.99
CA MET A 143 14.05 18.30 -4.53
C MET A 143 14.12 17.28 -5.67
N GLU A 144 13.69 17.62 -6.89
CA GLU A 144 13.80 16.75 -8.06
C GLU A 144 15.27 16.40 -8.35
N VAL A 145 16.17 17.38 -8.29
CA VAL A 145 17.62 17.15 -8.44
C VAL A 145 18.18 16.27 -7.31
N ALA A 146 17.74 16.50 -6.07
CA ALA A 146 18.21 15.75 -4.93
C ALA A 146 17.82 14.25 -4.98
N VAL A 147 16.63 13.93 -5.50
CA VAL A 147 16.14 12.55 -5.62
C VAL A 147 16.56 11.87 -6.91
N PHE A 148 16.92 12.63 -7.96
CA PHE A 148 17.30 12.12 -9.26
C PHE A 148 18.81 11.92 -9.35
N SER A 149 19.27 10.75 -8.91
CA SER A 149 20.68 10.33 -9.01
C SER A 149 20.74 8.84 -9.27
N ASP A 150 21.61 8.43 -10.19
CA ASP A 150 21.86 7.02 -10.52
C ASP A 150 22.54 6.29 -9.36
N ASP A 151 23.37 7.00 -8.60
CA ASP A 151 24.05 6.44 -7.44
C ASP A 151 23.25 6.61 -6.15
N LYS A 152 23.06 5.51 -5.41
CA LYS A 152 22.32 5.51 -4.14
C LYS A 152 22.98 6.38 -3.07
N GLN A 153 24.32 6.32 -2.95
CA GLN A 153 25.03 7.06 -1.92
C GLN A 153 24.95 8.55 -2.18
N THR A 154 25.11 8.98 -3.43
CA THR A 154 24.95 10.38 -3.84
C THR A 154 23.53 10.89 -3.55
N ARG A 155 22.51 10.09 -3.83
CA ARG A 155 21.12 10.45 -3.54
C ARG A 155 20.87 10.61 -2.04
N GLU A 156 21.36 9.67 -1.22
CA GLU A 156 21.24 9.75 0.25
C GLU A 156 21.94 10.99 0.79
N GLU A 157 23.12 11.32 0.28
CA GLU A 157 23.86 12.52 0.66
C GLU A 157 23.13 13.80 0.27
N ASN A 158 22.56 13.88 -0.94
CA ASN A 158 21.78 15.03 -1.37
C ASN A 158 20.57 15.26 -0.46
N ILE A 159 19.84 14.20 -0.11
CA ILE A 159 18.70 14.29 0.81
C ILE A 159 19.14 14.68 2.22
N ARG A 160 20.30 14.19 2.67
CA ARG A 160 20.88 14.60 3.95
C ARG A 160 21.18 16.12 3.95
N GLN A 161 21.80 16.66 2.89
CA GLN A 161 22.08 18.09 2.76
C GLN A 161 20.80 18.93 2.78
N VAL A 162 19.75 18.51 2.06
CA VAL A 162 18.43 19.14 2.10
C VAL A 162 17.87 19.12 3.53
N THR A 163 17.99 18.00 4.23
CA THR A 163 17.49 17.86 5.59
C THR A 163 18.25 18.78 6.58
N GLU A 164 19.58 18.86 6.48
CA GLU A 164 20.37 19.76 7.32
C GLU A 164 20.06 21.25 7.06
N LYS A 165 19.92 21.65 5.78
CA LYS A 165 19.48 22.99 5.40
C LYS A 165 18.14 23.37 6.06
N LEU A 166 17.21 22.43 6.09
CA LEU A 166 15.89 22.63 6.73
C LEU A 166 15.97 22.66 8.26
N LYS A 167 16.84 21.82 8.88
CA LYS A 167 17.08 21.89 10.32
C LYS A 167 17.62 23.23 10.77
N GLU A 168 18.58 23.78 10.02
CA GLU A 168 19.14 25.11 10.29
C GLU A 168 18.07 26.21 10.16
N ALA A 169 17.23 26.11 9.11
CA ALA A 169 16.17 27.08 8.87
C ALA A 169 15.05 27.06 9.92
N PHE A 170 14.81 25.90 10.53
CA PHE A 170 13.75 25.73 11.54
C PHE A 170 14.29 25.54 12.96
N ALA A 171 15.54 25.94 13.22
CA ALA A 171 16.19 25.75 14.51
C ALA A 171 15.38 26.31 15.71
N ASP A 172 14.62 27.37 15.50
CA ASP A 172 13.77 28.02 16.51
C ASP A 172 12.40 27.35 16.70
N LYS A 173 12.06 26.28 15.90
CA LYS A 173 10.76 25.64 15.90
C LYS A 173 10.86 24.16 16.26
N GLU A 174 10.97 23.89 17.55
CA GLU A 174 11.21 22.54 18.10
C GLU A 174 10.11 21.54 17.68
N GLU A 175 8.85 21.98 17.62
CA GLU A 175 7.70 21.16 17.18
C GLU A 175 7.84 20.71 15.73
N TRP A 176 8.39 21.58 14.86
CA TRP A 176 8.61 21.24 13.45
C TRP A 176 9.80 20.31 13.27
N LEU A 177 10.84 20.46 14.09
CA LEU A 177 12.01 19.59 14.06
C LEU A 177 11.65 18.14 14.43
N ALA A 178 10.70 17.94 15.35
CA ALA A 178 10.25 16.61 15.74
C ALA A 178 9.63 15.80 14.59
N VAL A 179 8.96 16.46 13.64
CA VAL A 179 8.29 15.81 12.48
C VAL A 179 8.98 16.09 11.15
N LEU A 180 10.11 16.81 11.14
CA LEU A 180 10.80 17.23 9.92
C LEU A 180 11.25 16.05 9.07
N GLY A 181 11.75 14.98 9.69
CA GLY A 181 12.18 13.79 8.97
C GLY A 181 11.05 13.16 8.16
N GLU A 182 9.88 13.04 8.76
CA GLU A 182 8.67 12.54 8.09
C GLU A 182 8.19 13.50 6.98
N ALA A 183 8.28 14.82 7.24
CA ALA A 183 7.91 15.84 6.26
C ALA A 183 8.79 15.77 5.00
N VAL A 184 10.10 15.67 5.18
CA VAL A 184 11.07 15.52 4.07
C VAL A 184 10.82 14.21 3.31
N TYR A 185 10.60 13.11 4.02
CA TYR A 185 10.29 11.83 3.40
C TYR A 185 9.01 11.88 2.55
N GLN A 186 7.95 12.48 3.07
CA GLN A 186 6.71 12.65 2.31
C GLN A 186 6.88 13.58 1.09
N TYR A 187 7.69 14.64 1.22
CA TYR A 187 7.99 15.52 0.10
C TYR A 187 8.78 14.78 -0.99
N GLN A 188 9.82 14.06 -0.60
CA GLN A 188 10.59 13.18 -1.49
C GLN A 188 9.67 12.19 -2.21
N LYS A 189 8.82 11.47 -1.48
CA LYS A 189 7.87 10.49 -2.02
C LYS A 189 6.91 11.11 -3.04
N LYS A 190 6.37 12.30 -2.76
CA LYS A 190 5.48 13.03 -3.68
C LYS A 190 6.23 13.46 -4.94
N THR A 191 7.48 13.93 -4.81
CA THR A 191 8.34 14.34 -5.92
C THR A 191 8.64 13.15 -6.83
N VAL A 192 9.14 12.05 -6.27
CA VAL A 192 9.43 10.81 -7.03
C VAL A 192 8.18 10.31 -7.77
N ARG A 193 7.03 10.27 -7.10
CA ARG A 193 5.77 9.87 -7.74
C ARG A 193 5.39 10.78 -8.90
N LYS A 194 5.55 12.10 -8.75
CA LYS A 194 5.30 13.07 -9.82
C LYS A 194 6.24 12.84 -11.02
N MET A 195 7.52 12.57 -10.75
CA MET A 195 8.51 12.28 -11.79
C MET A 195 8.17 11.00 -12.56
N ILE A 196 7.79 9.92 -11.86
CA ILE A 196 7.37 8.66 -12.48
C ILE A 196 6.15 8.88 -13.39
N LEU A 197 5.13 9.57 -12.90
CA LEU A 197 3.87 9.75 -13.63
C LEU A 197 3.96 10.73 -14.82
N LYS A 198 4.84 11.74 -14.73
CA LYS A 198 4.93 12.80 -15.74
C LYS A 198 6.10 12.64 -16.70
N ALA A 199 7.24 12.18 -16.22
CA ALA A 199 8.47 12.10 -16.98
C ALA A 199 8.81 10.71 -17.50
N VAL A 200 8.00 9.69 -17.17
CA VAL A 200 8.26 8.27 -17.51
C VAL A 200 9.70 7.84 -17.10
N SER A 201 10.23 8.44 -16.04
CA SER A 201 11.62 8.22 -15.57
C SER A 201 11.78 7.00 -14.65
N TYR A 202 10.77 6.10 -14.63
CA TYR A 202 10.76 4.93 -13.76
C TYR A 202 11.92 3.96 -13.99
N THR A 203 12.38 3.81 -15.22
CA THR A 203 13.51 2.93 -15.57
C THR A 203 14.82 3.34 -14.87
N HIS A 204 15.06 4.63 -14.69
CA HIS A 204 16.25 5.15 -14.00
C HIS A 204 16.19 4.94 -12.47
N LEU A 205 14.99 4.97 -11.90
CA LEU A 205 14.81 4.79 -10.45
C LEU A 205 14.84 3.32 -10.02
N ARG A 206 14.57 2.37 -10.95
CA ARG A 206 14.49 0.93 -10.67
C ARG A 206 15.68 0.10 -11.14
N ALA A 207 16.58 0.66 -11.93
CA ALA A 207 17.74 -0.06 -12.47
C ALA A 207 18.67 -0.65 -11.38
N HIS A 208 18.54 -0.18 -10.13
CA HIS A 208 19.36 -0.64 -9.00
C HIS A 208 18.68 -1.63 -8.05
N GLU A 209 17.40 -1.96 -8.24
CA GLU A 209 16.71 -2.96 -7.40
C GLU A 209 16.87 -4.40 -7.91
N THR A 210 17.26 -4.59 -9.16
CA THR A 210 17.40 -5.92 -9.76
C THR A 210 18.75 -6.59 -9.49
N ASP A 211 19.73 -5.88 -8.95
CA ASP A 211 21.06 -6.42 -8.65
C ASP A 211 21.20 -7.00 -7.23
N SER A 212 20.10 -7.14 -6.47
CA SER A 212 20.12 -7.65 -5.09
C SER A 212 19.36 -8.96 -4.88
N TYR A 213 19.39 -9.88 -5.87
CA TYR A 213 18.97 -11.28 -5.73
C TYR A 213 20.09 -12.22 -6.16
#